data_97e7e1adac165d8e59b936ed13b6581e
#
_entry.id   97e7e1adac165d8e59b936ed13b6581e
#
_cell.length_a   1.000
_cell.length_b   1.000
_cell.length_c   1.000
_cell.angle_alpha   90.00
_cell.angle_beta   90.00
_cell.angle_gamma   90.00
#
_symmetry.space_group_name_H-M   'P 1'
#
loop_
_entity.id
_entity.type
_entity.pdbx_description
1 polymer ?
#
loop_
_entity_poly.entity_id
_entity_poly.type
_entity_poly.pdbx_seq_one_letter_code
_entity_poly.pdbx_strand_id
1 'polypeptide(L)'
;MAKAGKFLVGVGALIGIGAALLFLGSQAITSDIIIQEGQIDGGNPMEIQAMLDPEINSEGVFVVQTTEGVEVSLEVSILNPSKLEIKDHSIVTNSFEDRFPIVESGTYTLVIQTTGDELVNVVGGIGHVPDESAYSISMGGFAMLLVGMVGVVVVGIIMVKQKKRERAS
;
A
#
# COMPACT_ATOMS: atom_id res chain seq x y z
N MET A 1 18.56 -28.03 29.33
CA MET A 1 18.86 -27.55 27.94
C MET A 1 17.73 -27.84 26.94
N ALA A 2 17.02 -28.97 26.96
CA ALA A 2 15.99 -29.29 25.96
C ALA A 2 14.75 -28.35 25.92
N LYS A 3 14.38 -27.71 27.03
CA LYS A 3 13.19 -26.81 27.08
C LYS A 3 13.45 -25.45 26.42
N ALA A 4 14.64 -24.87 26.58
CA ALA A 4 15.00 -23.59 25.98
C ALA A 4 15.14 -23.69 24.44
N GLY A 5 15.65 -24.80 23.92
CA GLY A 5 15.75 -25.04 22.48
C GLY A 5 14.37 -25.14 21.80
N LYS A 6 13.41 -25.83 22.41
CA LYS A 6 12.04 -25.93 21.87
C LYS A 6 11.33 -24.57 21.85
N PHE A 7 11.58 -23.74 22.87
CA PHE A 7 11.00 -22.39 22.92
C PHE A 7 11.61 -21.47 21.85
N LEU A 8 12.93 -21.58 21.61
CA LEU A 8 13.60 -20.82 20.55
C LEU A 8 13.08 -21.17 19.15
N VAL A 9 12.82 -22.46 18.89
CA VAL A 9 12.23 -22.92 17.64
C VAL A 9 10.81 -22.34 17.46
N GLY A 10 9.99 -22.32 18.52
CA GLY A 10 8.65 -21.74 18.49
C GLY A 10 8.66 -20.23 18.20
N VAL A 11 9.58 -19.50 18.81
CA VAL A 11 9.76 -18.06 18.59
C VAL A 11 10.25 -17.78 17.16
N GLY A 12 11.20 -18.58 16.67
CA GLY A 12 11.70 -18.49 15.29
C GLY A 12 10.59 -18.76 14.26
N ALA A 13 9.75 -19.77 14.51
CA ALA A 13 8.61 -20.06 13.64
C ALA A 13 7.59 -18.90 13.62
N LEU A 14 7.30 -18.29 14.76
CA LEU A 14 6.40 -17.12 14.86
C LEU A 14 6.93 -15.94 14.04
N ILE A 15 8.22 -15.63 14.11
CA ILE A 15 8.84 -14.57 13.33
C ILE A 15 8.77 -14.90 11.83
N GLY A 16 9.07 -16.14 11.44
CA GLY A 16 9.02 -16.58 10.05
C GLY A 16 7.60 -16.47 9.45
N ILE A 17 6.59 -16.93 10.19
CA ILE A 17 5.18 -16.83 9.78
C ILE A 17 4.74 -15.36 9.71
N GLY A 18 5.09 -14.55 10.71
CA GLY A 18 4.76 -13.13 10.73
C GLY A 18 5.36 -12.38 9.55
N ALA A 19 6.63 -12.64 9.22
CA ALA A 19 7.31 -12.05 8.06
C ALA A 19 6.67 -12.50 6.73
N ALA A 20 6.30 -13.78 6.59
CA ALA A 20 5.63 -14.30 5.40
C ALA A 20 4.24 -13.65 5.21
N LEU A 21 3.46 -13.52 6.28
CA LEU A 21 2.14 -12.87 6.22
C LEU A 21 2.25 -11.38 5.89
N LEU A 22 3.25 -10.67 6.44
CA LEU A 22 3.52 -9.28 6.05
C LEU A 22 3.86 -9.16 4.57
N PHE A 23 4.74 -10.04 4.08
CA PHE A 23 5.14 -10.01 2.67
C PHE A 23 3.97 -10.31 1.73
N LEU A 24 3.17 -11.34 2.03
CA LEU A 24 1.97 -11.67 1.25
C LEU A 24 0.91 -10.57 1.30
N GLY A 25 0.67 -10.01 2.49
CA GLY A 25 -0.28 -8.90 2.66
C GLY A 25 0.16 -7.64 1.93
N SER A 26 1.46 -7.29 1.97
CA SER A 26 1.97 -6.12 1.25
C SER A 26 1.90 -6.28 -0.27
N GLN A 27 2.13 -7.47 -0.80
CA GLN A 27 1.96 -7.72 -2.23
C GLN A 27 0.50 -7.61 -2.68
N ALA A 28 -0.45 -8.11 -1.89
CA ALA A 28 -1.87 -8.01 -2.21
C ALA A 28 -2.38 -6.55 -2.22
N ILE A 29 -1.78 -5.67 -1.41
CA ILE A 29 -2.15 -4.24 -1.35
C ILE A 29 -1.57 -3.45 -2.53
N THR A 30 -0.37 -3.80 -3.01
CA THR A 30 0.37 -3.00 -4.00
C THR A 30 0.26 -3.52 -5.43
N SER A 31 -0.22 -4.75 -5.65
CA SER A 31 -0.25 -5.38 -6.97
C SER A 31 -1.30 -4.79 -7.91
N ASP A 32 -2.36 -4.16 -7.39
CA ASP A 32 -3.50 -3.70 -8.16
C ASP A 32 -3.55 -2.18 -8.38
N ILE A 33 -2.55 -1.43 -7.87
CA ILE A 33 -2.45 0.02 -8.08
C ILE A 33 -1.32 0.30 -9.07
N ILE A 34 -1.68 0.91 -10.21
CA ILE A 34 -0.72 1.40 -11.19
C ILE A 34 -0.35 2.83 -10.82
N ILE A 35 0.93 3.07 -10.59
CA ILE A 35 1.47 4.37 -10.22
C ILE A 35 2.37 4.87 -11.35
N GLN A 36 2.21 6.13 -11.71
CA GLN A 36 3.04 6.80 -12.71
C GLN A 36 3.40 8.20 -12.22
N GLU A 37 4.66 8.60 -12.47
CA GLU A 37 5.16 9.95 -12.27
C GLU A 37 5.36 10.62 -13.62
N GLY A 38 5.04 11.92 -13.69
CA GLY A 38 5.21 12.68 -14.93
C GLY A 38 5.12 14.18 -14.71
N GLN A 39 5.39 14.91 -15.77
CA GLN A 39 5.21 16.36 -15.84
C GLN A 39 3.98 16.69 -16.67
N ILE A 40 3.17 17.59 -16.17
CA ILE A 40 1.99 18.12 -16.86
C ILE A 40 2.10 19.63 -17.04
N ASP A 41 1.47 20.12 -18.09
CA ASP A 41 1.24 21.55 -18.34
C ASP A 41 -0.18 21.75 -18.90
N GLY A 42 -0.58 22.99 -19.20
CA GLY A 42 -1.91 23.31 -19.70
C GLY A 42 -2.29 22.67 -21.06
N GLY A 43 -1.34 22.05 -21.76
CA GLY A 43 -1.56 21.40 -23.07
C GLY A 43 -1.30 19.90 -23.09
N ASN A 44 -0.64 19.36 -22.06
CA ASN A 44 -0.19 17.96 -21.99
C ASN A 44 -0.68 17.29 -20.69
N PRO A 45 -1.87 16.69 -20.69
CA PRO A 45 -2.37 15.93 -19.55
C PRO A 45 -1.58 14.62 -19.37
N MET A 46 -1.53 14.11 -18.16
CA MET A 46 -1.05 12.76 -17.86
C MET A 46 -2.22 11.79 -17.82
N GLU A 47 -2.09 10.69 -18.55
CA GLU A 47 -3.07 9.61 -18.56
C GLU A 47 -2.47 8.33 -17.97
N ILE A 48 -3.15 7.77 -16.96
CA ILE A 48 -2.76 6.51 -16.35
C ILE A 48 -3.88 5.49 -16.57
N GLN A 49 -3.54 4.34 -17.13
CA GLN A 49 -4.49 3.31 -17.48
C GLN A 49 -4.34 2.09 -16.57
N ALA A 50 -5.46 1.60 -16.03
CA ALA A 50 -5.53 0.38 -15.25
C ALA A 50 -6.65 -0.53 -15.75
N MET A 51 -6.36 -1.83 -15.85
CA MET A 51 -7.39 -2.84 -16.08
C MET A 51 -8.08 -3.14 -14.77
N LEU A 52 -9.37 -2.79 -14.66
CA LEU A 52 -10.16 -3.00 -13.44
C LEU A 52 -11.33 -3.93 -13.72
N ASP A 53 -11.70 -4.72 -12.70
CA ASP A 53 -12.74 -5.72 -12.79
C ASP A 53 -13.65 -5.66 -11.54
N PRO A 54 -14.98 -5.44 -11.70
CA PRO A 54 -15.91 -5.39 -10.59
C PRO A 54 -16.05 -6.73 -9.85
N GLU A 55 -15.62 -7.86 -10.45
CA GLU A 55 -15.58 -9.16 -9.75
C GLU A 55 -14.45 -9.23 -8.71
N ILE A 56 -13.37 -8.46 -8.89
CA ILE A 56 -12.29 -8.33 -7.91
C ILE A 56 -12.70 -7.38 -6.79
N ASN A 57 -13.08 -6.17 -7.14
CA ASN A 57 -13.67 -5.18 -6.25
C ASN A 57 -14.52 -4.19 -7.06
N SER A 58 -15.73 -3.90 -6.60
CA SER A 58 -16.65 -2.95 -7.25
C SER A 58 -16.29 -1.47 -6.99
N GLU A 59 -15.25 -1.19 -6.20
CA GLU A 59 -14.73 0.14 -5.93
C GLU A 59 -13.28 0.28 -6.40
N GLY A 60 -13.04 1.34 -7.16
CA GLY A 60 -11.72 1.83 -7.51
C GLY A 60 -11.28 2.99 -6.64
N VAL A 61 -9.99 3.19 -6.54
CA VAL A 61 -9.34 4.33 -5.87
C VAL A 61 -8.38 4.99 -6.83
N PHE A 62 -8.29 6.30 -6.76
CA PHE A 62 -7.21 7.05 -7.38
C PHE A 62 -6.59 8.02 -6.40
N VAL A 63 -5.31 8.30 -6.62
CA VAL A 63 -4.54 9.27 -5.85
C VAL A 63 -3.76 10.17 -6.81
N VAL A 64 -3.69 11.45 -6.50
CA VAL A 64 -2.89 12.44 -7.22
C VAL A 64 -2.11 13.25 -6.21
N GLN A 65 -0.82 13.40 -6.44
CA GLN A 65 0.07 14.17 -5.57
C GLN A 65 1.05 15.01 -6.40
N THR A 66 1.28 16.26 -5.98
CA THR A 66 2.36 17.09 -6.52
C THR A 66 3.67 16.78 -5.77
N THR A 67 4.77 16.57 -6.49
CA THR A 67 6.05 16.18 -5.87
C THR A 67 6.73 17.32 -5.12
N GLU A 68 6.43 18.57 -5.46
CA GLU A 68 7.05 19.76 -4.85
C GLU A 68 6.31 20.24 -3.59
N GLY A 69 5.20 19.58 -3.22
CA GLY A 69 4.38 19.98 -2.08
C GLY A 69 3.70 21.35 -2.26
N VAL A 70 3.63 21.84 -3.50
CA VAL A 70 2.99 23.10 -3.87
C VAL A 70 1.52 22.86 -4.14
N GLU A 71 0.66 23.74 -3.65
CA GLU A 71 -0.76 23.75 -4.01
C GLU A 71 -0.91 24.23 -5.46
N VAL A 72 -1.41 23.36 -6.31
CA VAL A 72 -1.67 23.63 -7.73
C VAL A 72 -3.12 23.34 -8.03
N SER A 73 -3.71 24.11 -8.94
CA SER A 73 -5.04 23.82 -9.47
C SER A 73 -4.96 22.71 -10.50
N LEU A 74 -5.49 21.55 -10.16
CA LEU A 74 -5.54 20.38 -11.01
C LEU A 74 -6.99 20.03 -11.34
N GLU A 75 -7.21 19.59 -12.56
CA GLU A 75 -8.42 18.90 -12.98
C GLU A 75 -8.10 17.42 -13.10
N VAL A 76 -8.89 16.60 -12.42
CA VAL A 76 -8.70 15.15 -12.34
C VAL A 76 -9.99 14.47 -12.73
N SER A 77 -9.95 13.65 -13.79
CA SER A 77 -11.12 12.91 -14.24
C SER A 77 -10.84 11.41 -14.40
N ILE A 78 -11.88 10.60 -14.21
CA ILE A 78 -11.86 9.16 -14.46
C ILE A 78 -12.75 8.84 -15.64
N LEU A 79 -12.15 8.18 -16.63
CA LEU A 79 -12.87 7.65 -17.79
C LEU A 79 -13.08 6.15 -17.61
N ASN A 80 -14.30 5.68 -17.89
CA ASN A 80 -14.62 4.25 -17.91
C ASN A 80 -14.08 3.57 -19.21
N PRO A 81 -14.20 2.23 -19.36
CA PRO A 81 -13.77 1.52 -20.57
C PRO A 81 -14.41 2.04 -21.88
N SER A 82 -15.61 2.59 -21.79
CA SER A 82 -16.33 3.22 -22.92
C SER A 82 -15.88 4.66 -23.21
N LYS A 83 -14.83 5.16 -22.53
CA LYS A 83 -14.30 6.53 -22.61
C LYS A 83 -15.28 7.61 -22.17
N LEU A 84 -16.27 7.25 -21.35
CA LEU A 84 -17.17 8.20 -20.72
C LEU A 84 -16.57 8.62 -19.38
N GLU A 85 -16.61 9.92 -19.10
CA GLU A 85 -16.24 10.47 -17.82
C GLU A 85 -17.28 10.08 -16.75
N ILE A 86 -16.80 9.41 -15.70
CA ILE A 86 -17.64 8.93 -14.60
C ILE A 86 -17.37 9.69 -13.31
N LYS A 87 -16.28 10.42 -13.25
CA LYS A 87 -15.91 11.28 -12.12
C LYS A 87 -15.03 12.42 -12.59
N ASP A 88 -15.27 13.61 -12.04
CA ASP A 88 -14.49 14.82 -12.30
C ASP A 88 -14.30 15.61 -11.00
N HIS A 89 -13.09 16.13 -10.79
CA HIS A 89 -12.73 16.97 -9.65
C HIS A 89 -11.79 18.10 -10.08
N SER A 90 -12.17 19.32 -9.71
CA SER A 90 -11.25 20.46 -9.71
C SER A 90 -10.72 20.63 -8.28
N ILE A 91 -9.41 20.42 -8.09
CA ILE A 91 -8.75 20.40 -6.79
C ILE A 91 -7.66 21.46 -6.71
N VAL A 92 -7.52 22.07 -5.55
CA VAL A 92 -6.40 22.98 -5.22
C VAL A 92 -5.73 22.40 -3.98
N THR A 93 -4.78 21.47 -4.20
CA THR A 93 -4.10 20.78 -3.11
C THR A 93 -2.80 20.16 -3.60
N ASN A 94 -1.96 19.74 -2.67
CA ASN A 94 -0.74 18.99 -2.96
C ASN A 94 -0.96 17.47 -2.96
N SER A 95 -2.09 16.98 -2.44
CA SER A 95 -2.46 15.55 -2.46
C SER A 95 -3.96 15.39 -2.39
N PHE A 96 -4.51 14.52 -3.23
CA PHE A 96 -5.92 14.20 -3.29
C PHE A 96 -6.12 12.71 -3.54
N GLU A 97 -7.06 12.11 -2.82
CA GLU A 97 -7.48 10.73 -2.98
C GLU A 97 -9.00 10.68 -2.98
N ASP A 98 -9.57 9.88 -3.88
CA ASP A 98 -11.01 9.61 -3.89
C ASP A 98 -11.31 8.24 -4.51
N ARG A 99 -12.56 7.80 -4.37
CA ARG A 99 -13.05 6.50 -4.84
C ARG A 99 -14.04 6.69 -5.98
N PHE A 100 -14.16 5.67 -6.81
CA PHE A 100 -15.11 5.63 -7.92
C PHE A 100 -15.68 4.21 -8.08
N PRO A 101 -16.92 4.07 -8.62
CA PRO A 101 -17.50 2.76 -8.85
C PRO A 101 -16.89 2.09 -10.08
N ILE A 102 -16.56 0.80 -9.98
CA ILE A 102 -16.22 -0.08 -11.09
C ILE A 102 -17.47 -0.86 -11.47
N VAL A 103 -18.08 -0.56 -12.62
CA VAL A 103 -19.34 -1.16 -13.04
C VAL A 103 -19.19 -2.16 -14.18
N GLU A 104 -18.10 -2.10 -14.92
CA GLU A 104 -17.78 -3.00 -16.03
C GLU A 104 -16.29 -3.35 -16.02
N SER A 105 -15.94 -4.56 -16.45
CA SER A 105 -14.55 -4.97 -16.59
C SER A 105 -13.90 -4.30 -17.79
N GLY A 106 -12.71 -3.73 -17.62
CA GLY A 106 -11.98 -3.09 -18.72
C GLY A 106 -10.99 -2.02 -18.27
N THR A 107 -10.49 -1.25 -19.24
CA THR A 107 -9.47 -0.23 -19.00
C THR A 107 -10.10 1.07 -18.55
N TYR A 108 -9.87 1.44 -17.32
CA TYR A 108 -10.17 2.77 -16.77
C TYR A 108 -8.97 3.68 -16.95
N THR A 109 -9.22 4.97 -17.17
CA THR A 109 -8.17 5.96 -17.39
C THR A 109 -8.32 7.09 -16.39
N LEU A 110 -7.28 7.33 -15.58
CA LEU A 110 -7.13 8.53 -14.77
C LEU A 110 -6.45 9.59 -15.65
N VAL A 111 -7.11 10.74 -15.80
CA VAL A 111 -6.58 11.91 -16.53
C VAL A 111 -6.30 13.00 -15.53
N ILE A 112 -5.08 13.53 -15.54
CA ILE A 112 -4.62 14.61 -14.67
C ILE A 112 -4.14 15.74 -15.56
N GLN A 113 -4.73 16.93 -15.41
CA GLN A 113 -4.32 18.13 -16.13
C GLN A 113 -4.23 19.33 -15.18
N THR A 114 -3.45 20.33 -15.56
CA THR A 114 -3.41 21.61 -14.86
C THR A 114 -4.11 22.69 -15.68
N THR A 115 -4.72 23.65 -15.00
CA THR A 115 -5.31 24.82 -15.65
C THR A 115 -4.29 25.95 -15.88
N GLY A 116 -3.07 25.79 -15.36
CA GLY A 116 -1.96 26.76 -15.51
C GLY A 116 -1.00 26.36 -16.64
N ASP A 117 -0.23 27.34 -17.12
CA ASP A 117 0.83 27.13 -18.12
C ASP A 117 2.16 26.66 -17.51
N GLU A 118 2.26 26.56 -16.19
CA GLU A 118 3.47 26.14 -15.50
C GLU A 118 3.60 24.61 -15.53
N LEU A 119 4.84 24.13 -15.69
CA LEU A 119 5.17 22.72 -15.59
C LEU A 119 5.03 22.26 -14.14
N VAL A 120 4.25 21.24 -13.92
CA VAL A 120 4.00 20.63 -12.61
C VAL A 120 4.42 19.17 -12.61
N ASN A 121 5.24 18.78 -11.63
CA ASN A 121 5.57 17.38 -11.41
C ASN A 121 4.49 16.72 -10.56
N VAL A 122 3.86 15.67 -11.08
CA VAL A 122 2.78 14.95 -10.44
C VAL A 122 3.06 13.46 -10.38
N VAL A 123 2.57 12.83 -9.33
CA VAL A 123 2.46 11.38 -9.20
C VAL A 123 0.98 11.03 -9.16
N GLY A 124 0.54 10.19 -10.07
CA GLY A 124 -0.82 9.67 -10.10
C GLY A 124 -0.83 8.16 -9.86
N GLY A 125 -1.91 7.67 -9.28
CA GLY A 125 -2.15 6.25 -9.10
C GLY A 125 -3.61 5.91 -9.25
N ILE A 126 -3.91 4.76 -9.85
CA ILE A 126 -5.26 4.23 -10.01
C ILE A 126 -5.26 2.71 -9.84
N GLY A 127 -6.27 2.16 -9.19
CA GLY A 127 -6.41 0.72 -8.97
C GLY A 127 -7.69 0.36 -8.25
N HIS A 128 -7.83 -0.92 -7.88
CA HIS A 128 -8.89 -1.36 -6.98
C HIS A 128 -8.64 -0.86 -5.56
N VAL A 129 -9.71 -0.57 -4.83
CA VAL A 129 -9.59 -0.38 -3.37
C VAL A 129 -9.06 -1.67 -2.77
N PRO A 130 -7.97 -1.63 -1.95
CA PRO A 130 -7.44 -2.83 -1.32
C PRO A 130 -8.51 -3.53 -0.47
N ASP A 131 -8.61 -4.86 -0.59
CA ASP A 131 -9.53 -5.64 0.21
C ASP A 131 -9.18 -5.55 1.71
N GLU A 132 -10.19 -5.35 2.55
CA GLU A 132 -10.04 -5.33 4.02
C GLU A 132 -9.36 -6.59 4.57
N SER A 133 -9.54 -7.73 3.88
CA SER A 133 -8.87 -8.99 4.25
C SER A 133 -7.36 -8.91 4.07
N ALA A 134 -6.84 -8.29 3.00
CA ALA A 134 -5.41 -8.11 2.77
C ALA A 134 -4.78 -7.19 3.83
N TYR A 135 -5.49 -6.13 4.22
CA TYR A 135 -5.07 -5.26 5.30
C TYR A 135 -5.03 -5.98 6.66
N SER A 136 -6.05 -6.78 6.96
CA SER A 136 -6.13 -7.58 8.18
C SER A 136 -5.02 -8.62 8.27
N ILE A 137 -4.67 -9.29 7.15
CA ILE A 137 -3.56 -10.25 7.07
C ILE A 137 -2.22 -9.57 7.34
N SER A 138 -1.99 -8.42 6.74
CA SER A 138 -0.76 -7.63 6.95
C SER A 138 -0.62 -7.18 8.40
N MET A 139 -1.70 -6.68 8.99
CA MET A 139 -1.73 -6.22 10.39
C MET A 139 -1.53 -7.39 11.39
N GLY A 140 -2.12 -8.56 11.10
CA GLY A 140 -1.90 -9.81 11.85
C GLY A 140 -0.45 -10.28 11.76
N GLY A 141 0.15 -10.23 10.57
CA GLY A 141 1.57 -10.55 10.33
C GLY A 141 2.51 -9.65 11.14
N PHE A 142 2.23 -8.35 11.16
CA PHE A 142 2.99 -7.37 11.94
C PHE A 142 2.90 -7.63 13.46
N ALA A 143 1.70 -7.92 13.97
CA ALA A 143 1.50 -8.26 15.38
C ALA A 143 2.27 -9.54 15.76
N MET A 144 2.23 -10.59 14.93
CA MET A 144 3.00 -11.83 15.16
C MET A 144 4.51 -11.58 15.19
N LEU A 145 5.01 -10.72 14.29
CA LEU A 145 6.42 -10.37 14.24
C LEU A 145 6.88 -9.65 15.52
N LEU A 146 6.07 -8.69 16.01
CA LEU A 146 6.35 -8.00 17.27
C LEU A 146 6.39 -8.97 18.46
N VAL A 147 5.41 -9.88 18.58
CA VAL A 147 5.38 -10.89 19.63
C VAL A 147 6.60 -11.80 19.55
N GLY A 148 6.99 -12.20 18.34
CA GLY A 148 8.19 -13.00 18.11
C GLY A 148 9.47 -12.28 18.56
N MET A 149 9.64 -10.99 18.23
CA MET A 149 10.81 -10.21 18.65
C MET A 149 10.89 -10.08 20.18
N VAL A 150 9.77 -9.80 20.85
CA VAL A 150 9.73 -9.79 22.33
C VAL A 150 10.11 -11.15 22.90
N GLY A 151 9.64 -12.24 22.28
CA GLY A 151 10.01 -13.61 22.65
C GLY A 151 11.52 -13.87 22.57
N VAL A 152 12.21 -13.40 21.53
CA VAL A 152 13.68 -13.52 21.41
C VAL A 152 14.39 -12.83 22.56
N VAL A 153 13.99 -11.61 22.91
CA VAL A 153 14.58 -10.86 24.02
C VAL A 153 14.41 -11.59 25.34
N VAL A 154 13.21 -12.12 25.61
CA VAL A 154 12.91 -12.88 26.84
C VAL A 154 13.78 -14.15 26.91
N VAL A 155 13.88 -14.92 25.82
CA VAL A 155 14.74 -16.11 25.75
C VAL A 155 16.20 -15.75 25.99
N GLY A 156 16.68 -14.67 25.35
CA GLY A 156 18.06 -14.19 25.54
C GLY A 156 18.36 -13.88 27.01
N ILE A 157 17.47 -13.18 27.70
CA ILE A 157 17.61 -12.87 29.14
C ILE A 157 17.64 -14.16 29.99
N ILE A 158 16.77 -15.12 29.71
CA ILE A 158 16.73 -16.41 30.42
C ILE A 158 18.03 -17.19 30.22
N MET A 159 18.54 -17.27 28.99
CA MET A 159 19.79 -17.98 28.66
C MET A 159 21.00 -17.34 29.38
N VAL A 160 21.10 -16.02 29.37
CA VAL A 160 22.18 -15.31 30.08
C VAL A 160 22.11 -15.56 31.60
N LYS A 161 20.92 -15.53 32.19
CA LYS A 161 20.76 -15.85 33.63
C LYS A 161 21.13 -17.29 33.96
N GLN A 162 20.77 -18.26 33.13
CA GLN A 162 21.13 -19.67 33.32
C GLN A 162 22.66 -19.87 33.25
N LYS A 163 23.30 -19.28 32.24
CA LYS A 163 24.76 -19.38 32.07
C LYS A 163 25.54 -18.74 33.26
N LYS A 164 25.00 -17.64 33.83
CA LYS A 164 25.61 -17.06 35.04
C LYS A 164 25.49 -17.97 36.26
N ARG A 165 24.36 -18.68 36.43
CA ARG A 165 24.19 -19.63 37.54
C ARG A 165 25.12 -20.86 37.44
N GLU A 166 25.30 -21.40 36.26
CA GLU A 166 26.19 -22.52 36.00
C GLU A 166 27.71 -22.20 36.25
N ARG A 167 28.09 -20.91 36.13
CA ARG A 167 29.46 -20.44 36.39
C ARG A 167 29.71 -20.11 37.87
N ALA A 168 28.67 -19.99 38.66
CA ALA A 168 28.76 -19.62 40.07
C ALA A 168 28.61 -20.84 41.05
N SER A 169 28.40 -22.02 40.48
CA SER A 169 28.34 -23.30 41.15
C SER A 169 29.59 -24.14 40.83
#